data_6c53ff177db5c6b66a45ad08094a1ff8
#
_entry.id   6c53ff177db5c6b66a45ad08094a1ff8
#
_cell.length_a   1.000
_cell.length_b   1.000
_cell.length_c   1.000
_cell.angle_alpha   90.00
_cell.angle_beta   90.00
_cell.angle_gamma   90.00
#
_symmetry.space_group_name_H-M   'P 1'
#
loop_
_entity.id
_entity.type
_entity.pdbx_description
1 polymer ?
#
loop_
_entity_poly.entity_id
_entity_poly.type
_entity_poly.pdbx_seq_one_letter_code
_entity_poly.pdbx_strand_id
1 'polypeptide(L)'
;MPAPSTDDQIASGTPVEDAVADTLAALSGRAMLAHFAKIETEFLSLLCERLYGAPLVVPVVDTLVLQDRLVNRGFDDESLAGQLRLWNARTRYGLPVYKAHNALTDAVATAELYLAQVAENAAVKAQTLKTLKSA
;
A
#
# COMPACT_ATOMS: atom_id res chain seq x y z
N MET A 1 -17.37 0.96 -2.30
CA MET A 1 -17.00 1.95 -1.27
C MET A 1 -16.97 1.25 0.08
N PRO A 2 -15.93 1.43 0.89
CA PRO A 2 -15.98 0.98 2.26
C PRO A 2 -17.08 1.74 3.01
N ALA A 3 -17.78 1.06 3.90
CA ALA A 3 -18.72 1.73 4.79
C ALA A 3 -17.94 2.73 5.66
N PRO A 4 -18.41 3.97 5.82
CA PRO A 4 -17.78 4.92 6.71
C PRO A 4 -17.78 4.38 8.14
N SER A 5 -16.72 4.68 8.89
CA SER A 5 -16.66 4.37 10.31
C SER A 5 -17.82 5.07 11.03
N THR A 6 -18.47 4.38 11.97
CA THR A 6 -19.52 4.99 12.76
C THR A 6 -18.96 5.98 13.77
N ASP A 7 -19.77 6.94 14.23
CA ASP A 7 -19.36 7.91 15.24
C ASP A 7 -18.84 7.24 16.53
N ASP A 8 -19.44 6.13 16.93
CA ASP A 8 -18.99 5.33 18.08
C ASP A 8 -17.62 4.68 17.85
N GLN A 9 -17.35 4.21 16.64
CA GLN A 9 -16.04 3.66 16.28
C GLN A 9 -14.97 4.75 16.28
N ILE A 10 -15.30 5.95 15.80
CA ILE A 10 -14.40 7.10 15.81
C ILE A 10 -14.13 7.55 17.26
N ALA A 11 -15.18 7.65 18.09
CA ALA A 11 -15.07 8.06 19.49
C ALA A 11 -14.25 7.08 20.35
N SER A 12 -14.26 5.78 20.01
CA SER A 12 -13.48 4.74 20.71
C SER A 12 -12.10 4.50 20.10
N GLY A 13 -11.74 5.27 19.08
CA GLY A 13 -10.45 5.14 18.39
C GLY A 13 -9.27 5.59 19.24
N THR A 14 -8.08 5.11 18.87
CA THR A 14 -6.82 5.54 19.48
C THR A 14 -6.55 7.02 19.14
N PRO A 15 -6.07 7.83 20.10
CA PRO A 15 -5.62 9.20 19.82
C PRO A 15 -4.61 9.23 18.67
N VAL A 16 -4.67 10.26 17.82
CA VAL A 16 -3.83 10.34 16.61
C VAL A 16 -2.34 10.32 16.95
N GLU A 17 -1.93 10.94 18.03
CA GLU A 17 -0.52 10.96 18.49
C GLU A 17 0.00 9.55 18.79
N ASP A 18 -0.80 8.76 19.46
CA ASP A 18 -0.47 7.37 19.81
C ASP A 18 -0.49 6.47 18.57
N ALA A 19 -1.49 6.63 17.71
CA ALA A 19 -1.59 5.88 16.46
C ALA A 19 -0.41 6.15 15.52
N VAL A 20 0.03 7.40 15.40
CA VAL A 20 1.21 7.77 14.60
C VAL A 20 2.48 7.20 15.23
N ALA A 21 2.65 7.30 16.54
CA ALA A 21 3.81 6.72 17.25
C ALA A 21 3.90 5.21 17.04
N ASP A 22 2.79 4.49 17.16
CA ASP A 22 2.72 3.04 16.92
C ASP A 22 3.04 2.68 15.47
N THR A 23 2.55 3.47 14.52
CA THR A 23 2.83 3.29 13.10
C THR A 23 4.31 3.49 12.80
N LEU A 24 4.93 4.54 13.33
CA LEU A 24 6.36 4.80 13.17
C LEU A 24 7.22 3.70 13.80
N ALA A 25 6.82 3.19 14.97
CA ALA A 25 7.50 2.06 15.61
C ALA A 25 7.43 0.81 14.73
N ALA A 26 6.27 0.52 14.13
CA ALA A 26 6.10 -0.60 13.21
C ALA A 26 6.91 -0.45 11.92
N LEU A 27 7.10 0.76 11.43
CA LEU A 27 7.87 1.06 10.21
C LEU A 27 9.38 1.14 10.45
N SER A 28 9.83 1.23 11.70
CA SER A 28 11.25 1.36 12.05
C SER A 28 12.08 0.20 11.48
N GLY A 29 13.08 0.51 10.66
CA GLY A 29 13.92 -0.48 10.00
C GLY A 29 13.22 -1.30 8.90
N ARG A 30 12.04 -0.89 8.45
CA ARG A 30 11.23 -1.59 7.44
C ARG A 30 10.88 -0.66 6.28
N ALA A 31 10.44 -1.25 5.17
CA ALA A 31 9.79 -0.53 4.08
C ALA A 31 8.27 -0.52 4.32
N MET A 32 7.62 0.57 3.94
CA MET A 32 6.16 0.64 3.91
C MET A 32 5.64 0.00 2.63
N LEU A 33 4.71 -0.92 2.76
CA LEU A 33 3.99 -1.53 1.64
C LEU A 33 2.59 -0.97 1.56
N ALA A 34 2.21 -0.44 0.42
CA ALA A 34 0.86 0.08 0.19
C ALA A 34 0.45 -0.09 -1.29
N HIS A 35 -0.83 0.08 -1.56
CA HIS A 35 -1.36 0.15 -2.92
C HIS A 35 -1.79 1.58 -3.22
N PHE A 36 -1.13 2.25 -4.15
CA PHE A 36 -1.21 3.68 -4.37
C PHE A 36 -0.73 4.47 -3.13
N ALA A 37 0.49 4.20 -2.75
CA ALA A 37 1.13 4.67 -1.52
C ALA A 37 1.20 6.20 -1.36
N LYS A 38 0.99 6.96 -2.43
CA LYS A 38 0.96 8.42 -2.38
C LYS A 38 -0.01 8.94 -1.31
N ILE A 39 -1.18 8.33 -1.18
CA ILE A 39 -2.19 8.73 -0.20
C ILE A 39 -1.65 8.57 1.23
N GLU A 40 -1.13 7.39 1.56
CA GLU A 40 -0.61 7.07 2.89
C GLU A 40 0.63 7.91 3.21
N THR A 41 1.56 8.06 2.26
CA THR A 41 2.78 8.83 2.48
C THR A 41 2.51 10.32 2.70
N GLU A 42 1.66 10.94 1.91
CA GLU A 42 1.29 12.34 2.08
C GLU A 42 0.56 12.58 3.40
N PHE A 43 -0.40 11.72 3.74
CA PHE A 43 -1.16 11.83 4.99
C PHE A 43 -0.27 11.65 6.23
N LEU A 44 0.55 10.60 6.26
CA LEU A 44 1.47 10.35 7.37
C LEU A 44 2.56 11.41 7.47
N SER A 45 3.10 11.91 6.35
CA SER A 45 4.05 13.02 6.36
C SER A 45 3.46 14.28 6.95
N LEU A 46 2.23 14.63 6.60
CA LEU A 46 1.55 15.78 7.17
C LEU A 46 1.38 15.66 8.69
N LEU A 47 1.01 14.47 9.17
CA LEU A 47 0.90 14.21 10.60
C LEU A 47 2.27 14.26 11.31
N CYS A 48 3.32 13.71 10.71
CA CYS A 48 4.67 13.75 11.24
C CYS A 48 5.21 15.19 11.32
N GLU A 49 4.98 16.00 10.29
CA GLU A 49 5.35 17.43 10.31
C GLU A 49 4.65 18.18 11.44
N ARG A 50 3.36 17.90 11.64
CA ARG A 50 2.57 18.53 12.70
C ARG A 50 3.00 18.12 14.11
N LEU A 51 3.30 16.84 14.32
CA LEU A 51 3.61 16.28 15.64
C LEU A 51 5.09 16.37 15.98
N TYR A 52 5.99 16.26 14.99
CA TYR A 52 7.43 16.12 15.20
C TYR A 52 8.28 17.16 14.46
N GLY A 53 7.67 18.00 13.65
CA GLY A 53 8.36 19.03 12.88
C GLY A 53 9.15 18.54 11.67
N ALA A 54 8.93 17.31 11.23
CA ALA A 54 9.62 16.72 10.09
C ALA A 54 8.71 15.73 9.34
N PRO A 55 8.85 15.63 8.00
CA PRO A 55 8.08 14.67 7.20
C PRO A 55 8.49 13.24 7.47
N LEU A 56 7.63 12.29 7.08
CA LEU A 56 7.94 10.87 7.12
C LEU A 56 9.05 10.54 6.10
N VAL A 57 10.09 9.84 6.55
CA VAL A 57 11.14 9.30 5.69
C VAL A 57 11.15 7.79 5.84
N VAL A 58 10.64 7.08 4.85
CA VAL A 58 10.55 5.61 4.83
C VAL A 58 10.68 5.10 3.39
N PRO A 59 11.40 4.00 3.16
CA PRO A 59 11.34 3.33 1.85
C PRO A 59 9.92 2.83 1.58
N VAL A 60 9.45 2.99 0.36
CA VAL A 60 8.09 2.62 -0.04
C VAL A 60 8.12 1.59 -1.15
N VAL A 61 7.36 0.53 -1.00
CA VAL A 61 7.00 -0.42 -2.05
C VAL A 61 5.52 -0.25 -2.35
N ASP A 62 5.20 0.10 -3.59
CA ASP A 62 3.84 0.36 -4.04
C ASP A 62 3.40 -0.74 -5.01
N THR A 63 2.42 -1.53 -4.60
CA THR A 63 1.89 -2.63 -5.41
C THR A 63 1.21 -2.15 -6.69
N LEU A 64 0.69 -0.92 -6.73
CA LEU A 64 0.17 -0.32 -7.97
C LEU A 64 1.30 -0.07 -8.96
N VAL A 65 2.40 0.52 -8.50
CA VAL A 65 3.59 0.77 -9.35
C VAL A 65 4.21 -0.54 -9.83
N LEU A 66 4.29 -1.57 -8.97
CA LEU A 66 4.76 -2.89 -9.38
C LEU A 66 3.84 -3.51 -10.43
N GLN A 67 2.52 -3.39 -10.26
CA GLN A 67 1.56 -3.90 -11.24
C GLN A 67 1.68 -3.17 -12.57
N ASP A 68 1.83 -1.86 -12.55
CA ASP A 68 2.04 -1.06 -13.74
C ASP A 68 3.29 -1.50 -14.52
N ARG A 69 4.40 -1.70 -13.83
CA ARG A 69 5.63 -2.21 -14.45
C ARG A 69 5.46 -3.60 -15.08
N LEU A 70 4.62 -4.45 -14.49
CA LEU A 70 4.35 -5.80 -15.00
C LEU A 70 3.42 -5.81 -16.20
N VAL A 71 2.41 -4.95 -16.19
CA VAL A 71 1.36 -4.90 -17.22
C VAL A 71 1.79 -4.06 -18.41
N ASN A 72 2.29 -2.85 -18.16
CA ASN A 72 2.61 -1.89 -19.22
C ASN A 72 3.96 -2.14 -19.88
N ARG A 73 4.93 -2.74 -19.19
CA ARG A 73 6.27 -3.03 -19.73
C ARG A 73 6.88 -1.90 -20.56
N GLY A 74 6.58 -0.63 -20.19
CA GLY A 74 7.06 0.56 -20.89
C GLY A 74 6.12 1.13 -21.97
N PHE A 75 4.90 0.63 -22.08
CA PHE A 75 3.84 1.20 -22.92
C PHE A 75 2.85 1.94 -22.04
N ASP A 76 2.68 3.24 -22.27
CA ASP A 76 1.61 4.05 -21.69
C ASP A 76 0.30 3.69 -22.37
N ASP A 77 -0.45 2.78 -21.81
CA ASP A 77 -1.78 2.41 -22.27
C ASP A 77 -2.81 2.76 -21.18
N GLU A 78 -3.49 3.89 -21.35
CA GLU A 78 -4.55 4.34 -20.44
C GLU A 78 -5.69 3.31 -20.29
N SER A 79 -5.87 2.41 -21.28
CA SER A 79 -6.86 1.34 -21.20
C SER A 79 -6.58 0.35 -20.07
N LEU A 80 -5.34 0.28 -19.57
CA LEU A 80 -4.91 -0.59 -18.50
C LEU A 80 -5.12 0.01 -17.09
N ALA A 81 -5.49 1.29 -16.97
CA ALA A 81 -5.62 1.97 -15.68
C ALA A 81 -6.59 1.26 -14.72
N GLY A 82 -7.69 0.69 -15.24
CA GLY A 82 -8.63 -0.10 -14.44
C GLY A 82 -8.01 -1.39 -13.86
N GLN A 83 -7.05 -1.98 -14.55
CA GLN A 83 -6.36 -3.20 -14.12
C GLN A 83 -5.39 -2.96 -12.97
N LEU A 84 -5.01 -1.71 -12.72
CA LEU A 84 -4.10 -1.32 -11.64
C LEU A 84 -4.80 -1.19 -10.28
N ARG A 85 -6.14 -1.13 -10.26
CA ARG A 85 -6.91 -1.10 -9.01
C ARG A 85 -6.67 -2.38 -8.22
N LEU A 86 -6.58 -2.27 -6.89
CA LEU A 86 -6.23 -3.38 -5.99
C LEU A 86 -6.98 -4.67 -6.32
N TRP A 87 -8.29 -4.63 -6.38
CA TRP A 87 -9.12 -5.83 -6.58
C TRP A 87 -8.96 -6.42 -7.98
N ASN A 88 -8.83 -5.58 -9.00
CA ASN A 88 -8.59 -6.03 -10.38
C ASN A 88 -7.18 -6.62 -10.54
N ALA A 89 -6.18 -6.01 -9.95
CA ALA A 89 -4.82 -6.55 -9.93
C ALA A 89 -4.77 -7.92 -9.25
N ARG A 90 -5.48 -8.08 -8.12
CA ARG A 90 -5.60 -9.36 -7.40
C ARG A 90 -6.27 -10.45 -8.23
N THR A 91 -7.31 -10.10 -8.99
CA THR A 91 -8.02 -11.04 -9.88
C THR A 91 -7.08 -11.66 -10.91
N ARG A 92 -6.11 -10.92 -11.43
CA ARG A 92 -5.09 -11.42 -12.36
C ARG A 92 -4.32 -12.62 -11.80
N TYR A 93 -4.08 -12.64 -10.48
CA TYR A 93 -3.34 -13.72 -9.81
C TYR A 93 -4.25 -14.78 -9.19
N GLY A 94 -5.56 -14.71 -9.41
CA GLY A 94 -6.52 -15.66 -8.82
C GLY A 94 -6.59 -15.58 -7.29
N LEU A 95 -6.28 -14.44 -6.70
CA LEU A 95 -6.31 -14.25 -5.26
C LEU A 95 -7.74 -14.17 -4.72
N PRO A 96 -7.97 -14.58 -3.45
CA PRO A 96 -9.31 -14.58 -2.86
C PRO A 96 -9.99 -13.23 -2.89
N VAL A 97 -11.32 -13.23 -3.03
CA VAL A 97 -12.15 -12.03 -2.94
C VAL A 97 -12.64 -11.87 -1.51
N TYR A 98 -12.42 -10.70 -0.93
CA TYR A 98 -12.91 -10.36 0.41
C TYR A 98 -14.18 -9.53 0.33
N LYS A 99 -15.14 -9.82 1.21
CA LYS A 99 -16.43 -9.09 1.26
C LYS A 99 -16.34 -7.79 2.03
N ALA A 100 -15.42 -7.69 2.99
CA ALA A 100 -15.22 -6.49 3.79
C ALA A 100 -14.13 -5.60 3.17
N HIS A 101 -14.42 -4.33 3.06
CA HIS A 101 -13.48 -3.29 2.61
C HIS A 101 -13.15 -2.38 3.80
N ASN A 102 -12.35 -2.88 4.73
CA ASN A 102 -11.83 -2.11 5.85
C ASN A 102 -10.30 -2.04 5.77
N ALA A 103 -9.69 -1.18 6.58
CA ALA A 103 -8.25 -0.93 6.54
C ALA A 103 -7.40 -2.20 6.71
N LEU A 104 -7.78 -3.08 7.64
CA LEU A 104 -7.05 -4.33 7.88
C LEU A 104 -7.16 -5.29 6.70
N THR A 105 -8.37 -5.48 6.19
CA THR A 105 -8.62 -6.35 5.03
C THR A 105 -7.89 -5.84 3.79
N ASP A 106 -7.90 -4.54 3.55
CA ASP A 106 -7.19 -3.92 2.42
C ASP A 106 -5.67 -4.04 2.58
N ALA A 107 -5.14 -3.94 3.79
CA ALA A 107 -3.72 -4.16 4.08
C ALA A 107 -3.30 -5.62 3.82
N VAL A 108 -4.08 -6.59 4.27
CA VAL A 108 -3.85 -8.02 4.00
C VAL A 108 -3.93 -8.31 2.50
N ALA A 109 -4.95 -7.77 1.83
CA ALA A 109 -5.14 -7.90 0.39
C ALA A 109 -3.94 -7.34 -0.41
N THR A 110 -3.39 -6.22 0.02
CA THR A 110 -2.20 -5.60 -0.56
C THR A 110 -0.95 -6.46 -0.34
N ALA A 111 -0.78 -7.02 0.86
CA ALA A 111 0.33 -7.90 1.18
C ALA A 111 0.31 -9.20 0.33
N GLU A 112 -0.85 -9.80 0.15
CA GLU A 112 -1.00 -10.98 -0.70
C GLU A 112 -0.71 -10.67 -2.18
N LEU A 113 -1.19 -9.51 -2.68
CA LEU A 113 -0.86 -9.05 -4.02
C LEU A 113 0.65 -8.88 -4.20
N TYR A 114 1.32 -8.25 -3.24
CA TYR A 114 2.77 -8.09 -3.25
C TYR A 114 3.50 -9.44 -3.36
N LEU A 115 3.11 -10.43 -2.58
CA LEU A 115 3.72 -11.75 -2.62
C LEU A 115 3.55 -12.42 -4.00
N ALA A 116 2.38 -12.28 -4.61
CA ALA A 116 2.13 -12.79 -5.95
C ALA A 116 2.97 -12.07 -7.02
N GLN A 117 3.08 -10.75 -6.94
CA GLN A 117 3.90 -9.94 -7.85
C GLN A 117 5.39 -10.30 -7.74
N VAL A 118 5.91 -10.45 -6.53
CA VAL A 118 7.30 -10.84 -6.30
C VAL A 118 7.56 -12.24 -6.82
N ALA A 119 6.66 -13.18 -6.61
CA ALA A 119 6.77 -14.55 -7.12
C ALA A 119 6.81 -14.59 -8.65
N GLU A 120 5.97 -13.80 -9.33
CA GLU A 120 5.98 -13.69 -10.80
C GLU A 120 7.31 -13.12 -11.30
N ASN A 121 7.81 -12.04 -10.67
CA ASN A 121 9.07 -11.42 -11.04
C ASN A 121 10.29 -12.27 -10.71
N ALA A 122 10.29 -12.97 -9.59
CA ALA A 122 11.43 -13.79 -9.15
C ALA A 122 11.71 -14.95 -10.11
N ALA A 123 10.73 -15.41 -10.87
CA ALA A 123 10.92 -16.41 -11.93
C ALA A 123 11.83 -15.89 -13.06
N VAL A 124 11.96 -14.57 -13.21
CA VAL A 124 12.71 -13.93 -14.30
C VAL A 124 13.95 -13.21 -13.79
N LYS A 125 13.90 -12.59 -12.61
CA LYS A 125 14.99 -11.75 -12.08
C LYS A 125 14.97 -11.72 -10.55
N ALA A 126 16.17 -11.75 -9.95
CA ALA A 126 16.31 -11.54 -8.51
C ALA A 126 15.71 -10.19 -8.07
N GLN A 127 14.96 -10.21 -6.98
CA GLN A 127 14.27 -9.05 -6.43
C GLN A 127 15.00 -8.54 -5.19
N THR A 128 15.21 -7.24 -5.12
CA THR A 128 15.79 -6.54 -3.97
C THR A 128 14.92 -5.34 -3.63
N LEU A 129 15.05 -4.80 -2.42
CA LEU A 129 14.35 -3.57 -2.06
C LEU A 129 14.65 -2.44 -3.05
N LYS A 130 15.88 -2.34 -3.54
CA LYS A 130 16.28 -1.35 -4.54
C LYS A 130 15.46 -1.47 -5.84
N THR A 131 15.14 -2.68 -6.27
CA THR A 131 14.36 -2.92 -7.49
C THR A 131 12.86 -2.79 -7.27
N LEU A 132 12.38 -3.03 -6.05
CA LEU A 132 10.96 -3.04 -5.70
C LEU A 132 10.45 -1.67 -5.25
N LYS A 133 11.30 -0.87 -4.57
CA LYS A 133 10.86 0.41 -4.02
C LYS A 133 10.41 1.38 -5.11
N SER A 134 9.42 2.17 -4.75
CA SER A 134 9.02 3.33 -5.53
C SER A 134 10.05 4.45 -5.41
N ALA A 135 10.24 5.15 -6.47
CA ALA A 135 11.14 6.29 -6.51
C ALA A 135 10.64 7.44 -5.63
#